data_a6f95f0e7cb8f22644c1f6f12dcc75ad
#
_entry.id   a6f95f0e7cb8f22644c1f6f12dcc75ad
#
_cell.length_a   1.000
_cell.length_b   1.000
_cell.length_c   1.000
_cell.angle_alpha   90.00
_cell.angle_beta   90.00
_cell.angle_gamma   90.00
#
_symmetry.space_group_name_H-M   'P 1'
#
loop_
_entity.id
_entity.type
_entity.pdbx_description
1 polymer ?
#
loop_
_entity_poly.entity_id
_entity_poly.type
_entity_poly.pdbx_seq_one_letter_code
_entity_poly.pdbx_strand_id
1 'polypeptide(L)'
;MRKLAFIFLVLAACYSPTLAAERPMRFWNLTRHTITEFYLAPAGTTNWGANQCKNDLDGTVDADERLRITNTAPGVYDARLVDVSKRTCIVRNLKLEAGEIFSIEERELTSCTQ
;
A
#
# COMPACT_ATOMS: atom_id res chain seq x y z
N MET A 1 -50.67 -8.55 46.83
CA MET A 1 -49.24 -8.29 46.60
C MET A 1 -48.94 -8.34 45.10
N ARG A 2 -48.73 -7.18 44.53
CA ARG A 2 -48.34 -7.12 43.11
C ARG A 2 -46.83 -7.26 43.01
N LYS A 3 -46.36 -8.36 42.39
CA LYS A 3 -44.95 -8.48 42.04
C LYS A 3 -44.70 -7.67 40.79
N LEU A 4 -43.97 -6.56 40.90
CA LEU A 4 -43.45 -5.83 39.78
C LEU A 4 -42.27 -6.62 39.19
N ALA A 5 -42.52 -7.25 38.04
CA ALA A 5 -41.44 -7.85 37.29
C ALA A 5 -40.75 -6.69 36.54
N PHE A 6 -39.57 -6.31 36.99
CA PHE A 6 -38.69 -5.43 36.21
C PHE A 6 -38.12 -6.25 35.07
N ILE A 7 -38.66 -6.03 33.88
CA ILE A 7 -38.03 -6.55 32.68
C ILE A 7 -36.84 -5.64 32.38
N PHE A 8 -35.66 -6.10 32.75
CA PHE A 8 -34.44 -5.48 32.27
C PHE A 8 -34.32 -5.76 30.77
N LEU A 9 -34.71 -4.79 29.95
CA LEU A 9 -34.40 -4.81 28.53
C LEU A 9 -32.89 -4.57 28.39
N VAL A 10 -32.12 -5.66 28.35
CA VAL A 10 -30.72 -5.57 28.00
C VAL A 10 -30.67 -5.22 26.52
N LEU A 11 -30.53 -3.92 26.22
CA LEU A 11 -30.13 -3.48 24.91
C LEU A 11 -28.70 -4.01 24.69
N ALA A 12 -28.61 -5.19 24.09
CA ALA A 12 -27.35 -5.62 23.52
C ALA A 12 -27.03 -4.65 22.37
N ALA A 13 -26.21 -3.64 22.65
CA ALA A 13 -25.64 -2.83 21.62
C ALA A 13 -24.76 -3.78 20.78
N CYS A 14 -25.30 -4.21 19.65
CA CYS A 14 -24.50 -4.86 18.63
C CYS A 14 -23.50 -3.82 18.12
N TYR A 15 -22.32 -3.78 18.73
CA TYR A 15 -21.17 -3.17 18.08
C TYR A 15 -20.84 -4.09 16.91
N SER A 16 -21.46 -3.85 15.75
CA SER A 16 -20.85 -4.27 14.51
C SER A 16 -19.52 -3.53 14.44
N PRO A 17 -18.36 -4.22 14.46
CA PRO A 17 -17.17 -3.53 14.02
C PRO A 17 -17.51 -3.06 12.62
N THR A 18 -17.76 -1.78 12.46
CA THR A 18 -17.62 -1.15 11.17
C THR A 18 -16.20 -1.50 10.78
N LEU A 19 -16.05 -2.46 9.88
CA LEU A 19 -14.91 -2.50 9.03
C LEU A 19 -14.93 -1.15 8.32
N ALA A 20 -14.42 -0.12 9.02
CA ALA A 20 -14.02 1.09 8.35
C ALA A 20 -13.19 0.58 7.21
N ALA A 21 -13.67 0.79 5.98
CA ALA A 21 -12.95 0.38 4.79
C ALA A 21 -11.51 0.76 5.05
N GLU A 22 -10.68 -0.25 5.36
CA GLU A 22 -9.27 -0.01 5.64
C GLU A 22 -8.78 0.79 4.47
N ARG A 23 -8.29 1.99 4.73
CA ARG A 23 -7.71 2.81 3.69
C ARG A 23 -6.63 1.95 3.06
N PRO A 24 -6.63 1.76 1.74
CA PRO A 24 -5.59 0.97 1.11
C PRO A 24 -4.24 1.64 1.32
N MET A 25 -3.22 0.84 1.56
CA MET A 25 -1.85 1.29 1.44
C MET A 25 -1.64 1.81 0.02
N ARG A 26 -0.94 2.93 -0.14
CA ARG A 26 -0.69 3.53 -1.44
C ARG A 26 0.76 3.95 -1.59
N PHE A 27 1.24 3.81 -2.80
CA PHE A 27 2.53 4.32 -3.24
C PHE A 27 2.33 5.64 -3.97
N TRP A 28 3.11 6.66 -3.62
CA TRP A 28 3.10 7.96 -4.29
C TRP A 28 4.37 8.12 -5.11
N ASN A 29 4.20 8.22 -6.43
CA ASN A 29 5.33 8.41 -7.34
C ASN A 29 5.77 9.88 -7.35
N LEU A 30 6.81 10.21 -6.61
CA LEU A 30 7.44 11.53 -6.59
C LEU A 30 8.73 11.56 -7.42
N THR A 31 8.90 10.59 -8.32
CA THR A 31 9.96 10.59 -9.32
C THR A 31 9.58 11.46 -10.52
N ARG A 32 10.50 11.68 -11.43
CA ARG A 32 10.27 12.49 -12.63
C ARG A 32 9.58 11.77 -13.76
N HIS A 33 9.50 10.43 -13.69
CA HIS A 33 9.04 9.61 -14.79
C HIS A 33 7.85 8.75 -14.41
N THR A 34 7.05 8.42 -15.41
CA THR A 34 6.02 7.39 -15.30
C THR A 34 6.67 6.04 -15.01
N ILE A 35 6.17 5.36 -13.98
CA ILE A 35 6.60 4.00 -13.60
C ILE A 35 5.69 3.00 -14.30
N THR A 36 6.29 2.04 -14.98
CA THR A 36 5.57 1.01 -15.75
C THR A 36 5.52 -0.33 -15.04
N GLU A 37 6.42 -0.56 -14.08
CA GLU A 37 6.44 -1.77 -13.26
C GLU A 37 6.86 -1.40 -11.83
N PHE A 38 6.19 -1.98 -10.85
CA PHE A 38 6.48 -1.75 -9.44
C PHE A 38 6.32 -3.04 -8.65
N TYR A 39 7.40 -3.50 -8.04
CA TYR A 39 7.45 -4.72 -7.26
C TYR A 39 7.94 -4.46 -5.85
N LEU A 40 7.41 -5.19 -4.89
CA LEU A 40 7.83 -5.17 -3.50
C LEU A 40 8.32 -6.57 -3.08
N ALA A 41 9.40 -6.59 -2.32
CA ALA A 41 9.91 -7.81 -1.68
C ALA A 41 10.20 -7.51 -0.21
N PRO A 42 10.00 -8.46 0.70
CA PRO A 42 10.47 -8.28 2.07
C PRO A 42 11.94 -7.87 2.07
N ALA A 43 12.29 -6.89 2.91
CA ALA A 43 13.63 -6.29 2.90
C ALA A 43 14.74 -7.36 2.98
N GLY A 44 15.75 -7.21 2.13
CA GLY A 44 16.87 -8.12 2.04
C GLY A 44 16.60 -9.42 1.29
N THR A 45 15.43 -9.59 0.69
CA THR A 45 15.08 -10.74 -0.14
C THR A 45 14.93 -10.35 -1.60
N THR A 46 14.88 -11.34 -2.48
CA THR A 46 14.53 -11.18 -3.89
C THR A 46 13.17 -11.78 -4.22
N ASN A 47 12.34 -11.97 -3.20
CA ASN A 47 10.99 -12.53 -3.34
C ASN A 47 10.02 -11.44 -3.83
N TRP A 48 10.23 -10.99 -5.05
CA TRP A 48 9.41 -9.97 -5.68
C TRP A 48 7.98 -10.46 -5.86
N GLY A 49 7.03 -9.68 -5.36
CA GLY A 49 5.62 -9.94 -5.56
C GLY A 49 5.15 -9.60 -6.97
N ALA A 50 3.84 -9.51 -7.14
CA ALA A 50 3.24 -9.12 -8.42
C ALA A 50 3.54 -7.65 -8.76
N ASN A 51 3.48 -7.34 -10.05
CA ASN A 51 3.56 -5.95 -10.53
C ASN A 51 2.35 -5.15 -10.04
N GLN A 52 2.57 -4.26 -9.10
CA GLN A 52 1.52 -3.44 -8.49
C GLN A 52 0.92 -2.42 -9.47
N CYS A 53 1.64 -2.06 -10.53
CA CYS A 53 1.11 -1.16 -11.56
C CYS A 53 -0.16 -1.70 -12.22
N LYS A 54 -0.39 -3.01 -12.18
CA LYS A 54 -1.62 -3.64 -12.67
C LYS A 54 -2.86 -3.23 -11.88
N ASN A 55 -2.69 -2.62 -10.71
CA ASN A 55 -3.79 -2.10 -9.91
C ASN A 55 -4.35 -0.78 -10.46
N ASP A 56 -3.62 -0.12 -11.33
CA ASP A 56 -4.07 1.07 -12.05
C ASP A 56 -4.73 0.67 -13.38
N LEU A 57 -5.74 1.43 -13.79
CA LEU A 57 -6.46 1.18 -15.05
C LEU A 57 -5.54 1.23 -16.27
N ASP A 58 -4.56 2.15 -16.26
CA ASP A 58 -3.60 2.32 -17.35
C ASP A 58 -2.39 1.38 -17.25
N GLY A 59 -2.25 0.66 -16.14
CA GLY A 59 -1.10 -0.20 -15.88
C GLY A 59 0.20 0.55 -15.59
N THR A 60 0.14 1.86 -15.33
CA THR A 60 1.27 2.74 -15.06
C THR A 60 0.97 3.68 -13.92
N VAL A 61 2.01 4.27 -13.33
CA VAL A 61 1.89 5.31 -12.30
C VAL A 61 2.64 6.53 -12.78
N ASP A 62 1.90 7.56 -13.15
CA ASP A 62 2.49 8.82 -13.60
C ASP A 62 3.17 9.57 -12.45
N ALA A 63 4.05 10.50 -12.78
CA ALA A 63 4.64 11.39 -11.78
C ALA A 63 3.53 12.11 -11.01
N ASP A 64 3.66 12.17 -9.68
CA ASP A 64 2.69 12.75 -8.74
C ASP A 64 1.38 11.95 -8.58
N GLU A 65 1.29 10.77 -9.16
CA GLU A 65 0.14 9.88 -9.01
C GLU A 65 0.35 8.90 -7.84
N ARG A 66 -0.76 8.45 -7.26
CA ARG A 66 -0.78 7.43 -6.20
C ARG A 66 -1.30 6.12 -6.73
N LEU A 67 -0.60 5.06 -6.38
CA LEU A 67 -0.91 3.68 -6.77
C LEU A 67 -1.41 2.90 -5.55
N ARG A 68 -2.52 2.24 -5.70
CA ARG A 68 -3.01 1.30 -4.69
C ARG A 68 -2.08 0.09 -4.61
N ILE A 69 -1.67 -0.27 -3.39
CA ILE A 69 -0.88 -1.46 -3.10
C ILE A 69 -1.80 -2.55 -2.56
N THR A 70 -1.70 -3.73 -3.11
CA THR A 70 -2.52 -4.89 -2.74
C THR A 70 -1.65 -6.07 -2.29
N ASN A 71 -2.25 -6.98 -1.51
CA ASN A 71 -1.64 -8.24 -1.07
C ASN A 71 -0.26 -8.05 -0.39
N THR A 72 -0.12 -6.96 0.37
CA THR A 72 1.12 -6.61 1.04
C THR A 72 0.83 -6.29 2.50
N ALA A 73 1.37 -7.07 3.40
CA ALA A 73 1.26 -6.81 4.84
C ALA A 73 2.18 -5.63 5.23
N PRO A 74 1.85 -4.90 6.31
CA PRO A 74 2.77 -3.91 6.86
C PRO A 74 4.14 -4.50 7.17
N GLY A 75 5.20 -3.74 6.97
CA GLY A 75 6.56 -4.19 7.23
C GLY A 75 7.59 -3.38 6.47
N VAL A 76 8.81 -3.88 6.44
CA VAL A 76 9.93 -3.27 5.72
C VAL A 76 10.16 -4.02 4.42
N TYR A 77 10.19 -3.28 3.31
CA TYR A 77 10.30 -3.83 1.95
C TYR A 77 11.38 -3.13 1.15
N ASP A 78 11.90 -3.87 0.19
CA ASP A 78 12.63 -3.30 -0.93
C ASP A 78 11.67 -3.15 -2.11
N ALA A 79 11.82 -2.08 -2.88
CA ALA A 79 11.06 -1.85 -4.09
C ALA A 79 11.96 -1.96 -5.31
N ARG A 80 11.45 -2.60 -6.36
CA ARG A 80 12.03 -2.57 -7.69
C ARG A 80 11.06 -1.90 -8.63
N LEU A 81 11.50 -0.86 -9.30
CA LEU A 81 10.67 -0.13 -10.25
C LEU A 81 11.35 -0.02 -11.62
N VAL A 82 10.54 -0.03 -12.65
CA VAL A 82 10.94 0.24 -14.02
C VAL A 82 10.16 1.44 -14.51
N ASP A 83 10.82 2.41 -15.09
CA ASP A 83 10.18 3.60 -15.64
C ASP A 83 10.17 3.63 -17.17
N VAL A 84 9.48 4.61 -17.75
CA VAL A 84 9.35 4.77 -19.21
C VAL A 84 10.67 5.01 -19.92
N SER A 85 11.71 5.45 -19.20
CA SER A 85 13.06 5.61 -19.76
C SER A 85 13.85 4.30 -19.83
N LYS A 86 13.23 3.17 -19.43
CA LYS A 86 13.81 1.83 -19.33
C LYS A 86 14.84 1.71 -18.20
N ARG A 87 14.82 2.62 -17.27
CA ARG A 87 15.64 2.57 -16.07
C ARG A 87 14.99 1.61 -15.06
N THR A 88 15.77 0.68 -14.52
CA THR A 88 15.35 -0.20 -13.42
C THR A 88 16.08 0.25 -12.16
N CYS A 89 15.33 0.58 -11.12
CA CYS A 89 15.87 1.05 -9.85
C CYS A 89 15.42 0.17 -8.69
N ILE A 90 16.30 0.03 -7.71
CA ILE A 90 15.98 -0.64 -6.43
C ILE A 90 16.08 0.42 -5.32
N VAL A 91 15.02 0.55 -4.55
CA VAL A 91 14.97 1.39 -3.34
C VAL A 91 14.78 0.47 -2.15
N ARG A 92 15.68 0.54 -1.17
CA ARG A 92 15.72 -0.40 -0.06
C ARG A 92 15.11 0.17 1.21
N ASN A 93 14.64 -0.73 2.07
CA ASN A 93 14.23 -0.43 3.44
C ASN A 93 13.08 0.59 3.51
N LEU A 94 12.07 0.41 2.68
CA LEU A 94 10.83 1.18 2.75
C LEU A 94 9.96 0.63 3.88
N LYS A 95 9.54 1.50 4.78
CA LYS A 95 8.61 1.15 5.83
C LYS A 95 7.18 1.34 5.34
N LEU A 96 6.44 0.25 5.20
CA LEU A 96 5.06 0.23 4.77
C LEU A 96 4.15 0.01 5.96
N GLU A 97 3.17 0.89 6.13
CA GLU A 97 2.18 0.82 7.21
C GLU A 97 0.77 0.71 6.65
N ALA A 98 -0.10 -0.02 7.36
CA ALA A 98 -1.48 -0.20 6.94
C ALA A 98 -2.20 1.14 6.79
N GLY A 99 -2.88 1.33 5.65
CA GLY A 99 -3.68 2.53 5.39
C GLY A 99 -2.88 3.80 5.12
N GLU A 100 -1.56 3.72 5.07
CA GLU A 100 -0.70 4.89 4.88
C GLU A 100 -0.17 4.98 3.44
N ILE A 101 0.33 6.17 3.12
CA ILE A 101 0.98 6.47 1.85
C ILE A 101 2.49 6.49 2.10
N PHE A 102 3.23 5.72 1.29
CA PHE A 102 4.68 5.84 1.22
C PHE A 102 5.08 6.39 -0.15
N SER A 103 6.17 7.10 -0.22
CA SER A 103 6.61 7.76 -1.45
C SER A 103 8.04 7.37 -1.81
N ILE A 104 8.36 7.50 -3.08
CA ILE A 104 9.73 7.45 -3.58
C ILE A 104 9.97 8.74 -4.38
N GLU A 105 11.01 9.48 -4.00
CA GLU A 105 11.43 10.68 -4.66
C GLU A 105 12.59 10.40 -5.64
N GLU A 106 12.78 11.26 -6.62
CA GLU A 106 13.85 11.09 -7.63
C GLU A 106 15.24 10.97 -6.99
N ARG A 107 15.53 11.71 -5.94
CA ARG A 107 16.81 11.66 -5.22
C ARG A 107 17.11 10.29 -4.58
N GLU A 108 16.07 9.48 -4.35
CA GLU A 108 16.23 8.14 -3.77
C GLU A 108 16.62 7.09 -4.81
N LEU A 109 16.56 7.43 -6.10
CA LEU A 109 16.87 6.53 -7.21
C LEU A 109 18.39 6.52 -7.48
N THR A 110 19.15 5.94 -6.55
CA THR A 110 20.61 5.89 -6.60
C THR A 110 21.17 4.54 -7.07
N SER A 111 20.35 3.50 -7.06
CA SER A 111 20.73 2.13 -7.45
C SER A 111 19.93 1.73 -8.69
N CYS A 112 20.31 2.27 -9.83
CA CYS A 112 19.62 2.06 -11.10
C CYS A 112 20.53 1.45 -12.16
N THR A 113 19.90 0.70 -13.06
CA THR A 113 20.52 0.15 -14.28
C THR A 113 19.63 0.47 -15.48
N GLN A 114 20.20 0.47 -16.64
CA GLN A 114 19.46 0.62 -17.90
C GLN A 114 19.59 -0.61 -18.78
#